data_4f33b901d083c4e84d037d66fbf1285d
#
_entry.id   4f33b901d083c4e84d037d66fbf1285d
#
_cell.length_a   1.000
_cell.length_b   1.000
_cell.length_c   1.000
_cell.angle_alpha   90.00
_cell.angle_beta   90.00
_cell.angle_gamma   90.00
#
_symmetry.space_group_name_H-M   'P 1'
#
loop_
_entity.id
_entity.type
_entity.pdbx_description
1 polymer ?
#
loop_
_entity_poly.entity_id
_entity_poly.type
_entity_poly.pdbx_seq_one_letter_code
_entity_poly.pdbx_strand_id
1 'polypeptide(L)'
;CSRDRPDVVLMDLIMPVMDGVEATRRIMAESPCAIVVVTADVARHTARVFDAMGYGALDAVDTPVVGGADMRTAAAPLLRKIRNIGWLIGRYGNRPALTPVDKPSPKPSSQRLLVIGASAGGPATLAQLLRDVPLDFPAGIVLVQHVDASFAAGMADWLNDQVLLPVRLVREGERPLPGQILLAGTDDHLHLLADGTLRYTEDPKESLYRPSIDVFFHSVAQHWRGTAVGVLLTGCLLYTSPSPRDRQK
;
A
#
# COMPACT_ATOMS: atom_id res chain seq x y z
N CYS A 1 26.05 6.39 -3.90
CA CYS A 1 25.08 7.02 -2.96
C CYS A 1 25.79 7.73 -1.81
N SER A 2 26.90 7.21 -1.25
CA SER A 2 27.55 7.82 -0.07
C SER A 2 28.15 9.20 -0.33
N ARG A 3 28.60 9.52 -1.57
CA ARG A 3 29.23 10.80 -1.93
C ARG A 3 28.22 11.91 -2.16
N ASP A 4 27.14 11.63 -2.92
CA ASP A 4 26.22 12.67 -3.44
C ASP A 4 24.90 12.74 -2.66
N ARG A 5 24.61 11.79 -1.78
CA ARG A 5 23.40 11.69 -0.92
C ARG A 5 22.12 12.08 -1.67
N PRO A 6 21.73 11.33 -2.70
CA PRO A 6 20.51 11.63 -3.44
C PRO A 6 19.28 11.51 -2.54
N ASP A 7 18.27 12.33 -2.78
CA ASP A 7 17.00 12.26 -2.06
C ASP A 7 16.19 11.03 -2.45
N VAL A 8 16.24 10.65 -3.73
CA VAL A 8 15.52 9.49 -4.29
C VAL A 8 16.43 8.78 -5.29
N VAL A 9 16.47 7.46 -5.22
CA VAL A 9 17.14 6.60 -6.19
C VAL A 9 16.10 5.87 -7.03
N LEU A 10 16.21 5.95 -8.35
CA LEU A 10 15.46 5.09 -9.25
C LEU A 10 16.31 3.86 -9.53
N MET A 11 15.81 2.68 -9.15
CA MET A 11 16.56 1.42 -9.16
C MET A 11 16.00 0.48 -10.22
N ASP A 12 16.79 0.18 -11.25
CA ASP A 12 16.45 -0.93 -12.14
C ASP A 12 16.76 -2.27 -11.45
N LEU A 13 15.93 -3.26 -11.69
CA LEU A 13 16.13 -4.62 -11.15
C LEU A 13 17.17 -5.41 -11.95
N ILE A 14 17.26 -5.17 -13.25
CA ILE A 14 18.08 -5.99 -14.15
C ILE A 14 19.35 -5.21 -14.52
N MET A 15 20.36 -5.34 -13.71
CA MET A 15 21.65 -4.70 -13.95
C MET A 15 22.76 -5.75 -14.02
N PRO A 16 23.82 -5.53 -14.84
CA PRO A 16 24.99 -6.40 -14.87
C PRO A 16 25.79 -6.29 -13.56
N VAL A 17 26.48 -7.36 -13.19
CA VAL A 17 27.37 -7.48 -12.01
C VAL A 17 26.61 -7.53 -10.67
N MET A 18 25.69 -6.61 -10.42
CA MET A 18 24.87 -6.56 -9.21
C MET A 18 23.45 -6.18 -9.60
N ASP A 19 22.47 -7.00 -9.24
CA ASP A 19 21.07 -6.71 -9.51
C ASP A 19 20.49 -5.66 -8.56
N GLY A 20 19.29 -5.14 -8.90
CA GLY A 20 18.66 -4.07 -8.13
C GLY A 20 18.23 -4.48 -6.74
N VAL A 21 17.94 -5.77 -6.51
CA VAL A 21 17.57 -6.29 -5.18
C VAL A 21 18.77 -6.22 -4.23
N GLU A 22 19.92 -6.76 -4.67
CA GLU A 22 21.15 -6.74 -3.90
C GLU A 22 21.69 -5.30 -3.74
N ALA A 23 21.56 -4.46 -4.77
CA ALA A 23 21.93 -3.05 -4.70
C ALA A 23 21.06 -2.31 -3.65
N THR A 24 19.75 -2.56 -3.65
CA THR A 24 18.83 -1.99 -2.65
C THR A 24 19.24 -2.43 -1.25
N ARG A 25 19.46 -3.73 -1.03
CA ARG A 25 19.89 -4.27 0.26
C ARG A 25 21.13 -3.57 0.79
N ARG A 26 22.17 -3.41 -0.04
CA ARG A 26 23.43 -2.75 0.35
C ARG A 26 23.25 -1.27 0.62
N ILE A 27 22.53 -0.55 -0.23
CA ILE A 27 22.27 0.88 -0.03
C ILE A 27 21.52 1.10 1.29
N MET A 28 20.49 0.31 1.56
CA MET A 28 19.71 0.44 2.78
C MET A 28 20.51 0.09 4.04
N ALA A 29 21.48 -0.84 3.94
CA ALA A 29 22.37 -1.19 5.05
C ALA A 29 23.45 -0.13 5.33
N GLU A 30 24.04 0.46 4.28
CA GLU A 30 25.22 1.33 4.40
C GLU A 30 24.90 2.82 4.38
N SER A 31 23.92 3.24 3.58
CA SER A 31 23.55 4.65 3.37
C SER A 31 22.08 4.76 2.98
N PRO A 32 21.13 4.55 3.91
CA PRO A 32 19.70 4.50 3.61
C PRO A 32 19.21 5.77 2.92
N CYS A 33 18.45 5.59 1.84
CA CYS A 33 17.76 6.66 1.10
C CYS A 33 16.45 6.15 0.51
N ALA A 34 15.60 7.05 0.00
CA ALA A 34 14.39 6.64 -0.68
C ALA A 34 14.73 5.94 -2.00
N ILE A 35 14.21 4.73 -2.21
CA ILE A 35 14.42 3.93 -3.43
C ILE A 35 13.05 3.63 -4.05
N VAL A 36 12.92 3.89 -5.36
CA VAL A 36 11.81 3.46 -6.21
C VAL A 36 12.34 2.47 -7.22
N VAL A 37 11.78 1.28 -7.24
CA VAL A 37 12.11 0.28 -8.26
C VAL A 37 11.45 0.68 -9.58
N VAL A 38 12.22 0.64 -10.67
CA VAL A 38 11.74 0.88 -12.04
C VAL A 38 12.06 -0.36 -12.86
N THR A 39 11.06 -1.01 -13.44
CA THR A 39 11.28 -2.25 -14.21
C THR A 39 10.47 -2.25 -15.51
N ALA A 40 11.01 -2.80 -16.56
CA ALA A 40 10.37 -2.83 -17.87
C ALA A 40 9.33 -3.96 -18.03
N ASP A 41 9.33 -4.96 -17.15
CA ASP A 41 8.43 -6.11 -17.21
C ASP A 41 8.06 -6.53 -15.77
N VAL A 42 7.03 -5.88 -15.26
CA VAL A 42 6.52 -6.09 -13.91
C VAL A 42 6.05 -7.52 -13.70
N ALA A 43 5.27 -8.06 -14.64
CA ALA A 43 4.69 -9.39 -14.51
C ALA A 43 5.77 -10.48 -14.37
N ARG A 44 6.89 -10.32 -15.06
CA ARG A 44 8.01 -11.28 -15.03
C ARG A 44 8.90 -11.13 -13.79
N HIS A 45 8.94 -9.93 -13.18
CA HIS A 45 9.88 -9.63 -12.09
C HIS A 45 9.20 -9.30 -10.75
N THR A 46 7.91 -9.62 -10.61
CA THR A 46 7.10 -9.24 -9.45
C THR A 46 7.70 -9.71 -8.11
N ALA A 47 8.16 -10.96 -8.00
CA ALA A 47 8.82 -11.45 -6.79
C ALA A 47 10.05 -10.61 -6.42
N ARG A 48 10.90 -10.27 -7.40
CA ARG A 48 12.09 -9.42 -7.17
C ARG A 48 11.74 -7.99 -6.78
N VAL A 49 10.63 -7.44 -7.30
CA VAL A 49 10.11 -6.13 -6.87
C VAL A 49 9.81 -6.17 -5.37
N PHE A 50 9.07 -7.19 -4.91
CA PHE A 50 8.71 -7.30 -3.50
C PHE A 50 9.90 -7.67 -2.62
N ASP A 51 10.88 -8.44 -3.13
CA ASP A 51 12.15 -8.65 -2.42
C ASP A 51 12.91 -7.34 -2.21
N ALA A 52 13.00 -6.48 -3.24
CA ALA A 52 13.59 -5.16 -3.10
C ALA A 52 12.81 -4.28 -2.11
N MET A 53 11.48 -4.35 -2.13
CA MET A 53 10.63 -3.67 -1.13
C MET A 53 10.84 -4.26 0.27
N GLY A 54 11.04 -5.56 0.42
CA GLY A 54 11.42 -6.23 1.67
C GLY A 54 12.73 -5.72 2.25
N TYR A 55 13.68 -5.32 1.39
CA TYR A 55 14.93 -4.67 1.80
C TYR A 55 14.82 -3.15 1.96
N GLY A 56 13.64 -2.55 1.77
CA GLY A 56 13.38 -1.16 2.10
C GLY A 56 13.16 -0.24 0.89
N ALA A 57 13.03 -0.74 -0.34
CA ALA A 57 12.50 0.07 -1.43
C ALA A 57 11.08 0.51 -1.11
N LEU A 58 10.77 1.77 -1.37
CA LEU A 58 9.51 2.39 -0.92
C LEU A 58 8.35 2.10 -1.87
N ASP A 59 8.64 1.97 -3.17
CA ASP A 59 7.60 1.80 -4.19
C ASP A 59 8.21 1.19 -5.46
N ALA A 60 7.35 0.75 -6.39
CA ALA A 60 7.75 0.24 -7.69
C ALA A 60 6.86 0.79 -8.80
N VAL A 61 7.40 0.91 -10.01
CA VAL A 61 6.68 1.42 -11.18
C VAL A 61 7.24 0.80 -12.46
N ASP A 62 6.37 0.65 -13.46
CA ASP A 62 6.79 0.30 -14.81
C ASP A 62 7.67 1.38 -15.43
N THR A 63 8.67 0.95 -16.19
CA THR A 63 9.49 1.85 -16.98
C THR A 63 8.61 2.61 -17.99
N PRO A 64 8.59 3.95 -17.98
CA PRO A 64 7.84 4.72 -18.95
C PRO A 64 8.29 4.37 -20.37
N VAL A 65 7.36 3.94 -21.23
CA VAL A 65 7.67 3.64 -22.64
C VAL A 65 7.87 4.95 -23.40
N VAL A 66 9.11 5.21 -23.78
CA VAL A 66 9.50 6.40 -24.56
C VAL A 66 9.37 6.06 -26.06
N GLY A 67 8.29 6.51 -26.70
CA GLY A 67 8.10 6.24 -28.15
C GLY A 67 6.74 6.59 -28.70
N GLY A 68 5.84 7.15 -27.90
CA GLY A 68 4.51 7.60 -28.30
C GLY A 68 4.35 9.12 -28.25
N ALA A 69 3.23 9.62 -28.79
CA ALA A 69 2.94 11.04 -28.95
C ALA A 69 2.85 11.86 -27.65
N ASP A 70 2.81 11.21 -26.46
CA ASP A 70 2.70 11.90 -25.17
C ASP A 70 3.59 11.27 -24.08
N MET A 71 4.84 11.72 -24.03
CA MET A 71 5.83 11.35 -23.01
C MET A 71 5.37 11.75 -21.59
N ARG A 72 4.56 12.82 -21.44
CA ARG A 72 4.11 13.28 -20.13
C ARG A 72 3.11 12.31 -19.51
N THR A 73 2.19 11.80 -20.30
CA THR A 73 1.23 10.78 -19.85
C THR A 73 1.93 9.47 -19.50
N ALA A 74 2.90 9.03 -20.30
CA ALA A 74 3.68 7.81 -19.99
C ALA A 74 4.52 7.94 -18.70
N ALA A 75 5.06 9.11 -18.40
CA ALA A 75 5.84 9.37 -17.21
C ALA A 75 4.99 9.71 -15.96
N ALA A 76 3.70 9.98 -16.11
CA ALA A 76 2.84 10.45 -15.02
C ALA A 76 2.82 9.52 -13.80
N PRO A 77 2.75 8.16 -13.92
CA PRO A 77 2.83 7.26 -12.76
C PRO A 77 4.13 7.41 -11.98
N LEU A 78 5.28 7.42 -12.67
CA LEU A 78 6.59 7.60 -12.06
C LEU A 78 6.71 8.95 -11.35
N LEU A 79 6.32 10.04 -12.02
CA LEU A 79 6.37 11.40 -11.44
C LEU A 79 5.46 11.53 -10.22
N ARG A 80 4.30 10.88 -10.23
CA ARG A 80 3.40 10.82 -9.06
C ARG A 80 4.07 10.13 -7.88
N LYS A 81 4.72 8.98 -8.09
CA LYS A 81 5.43 8.24 -7.04
C LYS A 81 6.62 9.04 -6.48
N ILE A 82 7.43 9.65 -7.33
CA ILE A 82 8.54 10.53 -6.90
C ILE A 82 8.01 11.69 -6.04
N ARG A 83 6.92 12.35 -6.46
CA ARG A 83 6.31 13.44 -5.70
C ARG A 83 5.81 12.96 -4.34
N ASN A 84 5.14 11.81 -4.28
CA ASN A 84 4.65 11.22 -3.04
C ASN A 84 5.79 10.93 -2.06
N ILE A 85 6.89 10.36 -2.56
CA ILE A 85 8.09 10.12 -1.77
C ILE A 85 8.72 11.44 -1.31
N GLY A 86 8.76 12.46 -2.17
CA GLY A 86 9.21 13.81 -1.78
C GLY A 86 8.44 14.38 -0.59
N TRP A 87 7.13 14.11 -0.50
CA TRP A 87 6.32 14.48 0.66
C TRP A 87 6.69 13.66 1.91
N LEU A 88 6.92 12.35 1.75
CA LEU A 88 7.34 11.47 2.85
C LEU A 88 8.66 11.90 3.49
N ILE A 89 9.63 12.31 2.68
CA ILE A 89 10.94 12.76 3.16
C ILE A 89 10.97 14.25 3.58
N GLY A 90 9.78 14.90 3.63
CA GLY A 90 9.62 16.26 4.15
C GLY A 90 10.06 17.38 3.20
N ARG A 91 10.20 17.12 1.90
CA ARG A 91 10.61 18.10 0.89
C ARG A 91 9.49 19.05 0.44
N TYR A 92 8.23 18.71 0.71
CA TYR A 92 7.07 19.53 0.38
C TYR A 92 6.27 19.87 1.63
N GLY A 93 5.95 21.16 1.80
CA GLY A 93 5.40 21.73 3.04
C GLY A 93 3.93 21.37 3.37
N ASN A 94 3.43 22.01 4.40
CA ASN A 94 2.25 21.78 5.26
C ASN A 94 1.02 21.06 4.68
N ARG A 95 0.50 20.12 5.48
CA ARG A 95 -0.71 19.31 5.29
C ARG A 95 -1.99 20.08 5.63
N PRO A 96 -3.12 19.88 4.89
CA PRO A 96 -4.43 20.34 5.33
C PRO A 96 -4.94 19.53 6.52
N ALA A 97 -5.66 20.18 7.43
CA ALA A 97 -6.27 19.57 8.60
C ALA A 97 -7.58 18.83 8.25
N LEU A 98 -7.83 17.70 8.91
CA LEU A 98 -9.04 16.90 8.76
C LEU A 98 -10.16 17.32 9.72
N THR A 99 -11.40 17.22 9.26
CA THR A 99 -12.60 17.33 10.09
C THR A 99 -12.95 16.01 10.76
N PRO A 100 -13.37 16.00 12.05
CA PRO A 100 -13.82 14.80 12.73
C PRO A 100 -15.13 14.28 12.15
N VAL A 101 -15.26 12.96 12.00
CA VAL A 101 -16.51 12.29 11.60
C VAL A 101 -17.23 11.80 12.86
N ASP A 102 -18.50 12.16 12.98
CA ASP A 102 -19.39 11.69 14.06
C ASP A 102 -19.56 10.16 13.98
N LYS A 103 -19.41 9.49 15.15
CA LYS A 103 -19.51 8.03 15.26
C LYS A 103 -20.95 7.59 15.38
N PRO A 104 -21.48 6.76 14.46
CA PRO A 104 -22.69 5.99 14.76
C PRO A 104 -22.38 4.90 15.78
N SER A 105 -23.26 4.77 16.79
CA SER A 105 -23.16 3.74 17.83
C SER A 105 -23.61 2.39 17.26
N PRO A 106 -22.76 1.36 17.13
CA PRO A 106 -23.16 0.08 16.57
C PRO A 106 -23.82 -0.83 17.61
N LYS A 107 -24.85 -1.55 17.18
CA LYS A 107 -25.33 -2.75 17.90
C LYS A 107 -24.25 -3.83 17.73
N PRO A 108 -23.82 -4.50 18.82
CA PRO A 108 -22.71 -5.45 18.74
C PRO A 108 -23.12 -6.72 17.97
N SER A 109 -22.51 -6.95 16.82
CA SER A 109 -22.40 -8.28 16.22
C SER A 109 -21.12 -8.94 16.74
N SER A 110 -21.10 -10.28 16.83
CA SER A 110 -19.91 -11.04 17.24
C SER A 110 -18.77 -11.01 16.21
N GLN A 111 -18.99 -10.41 15.05
CA GLN A 111 -18.01 -10.37 13.96
C GLN A 111 -16.94 -9.29 14.20
N ARG A 112 -15.69 -9.68 13.99
CA ARG A 112 -14.53 -8.81 14.13
C ARG A 112 -13.86 -8.60 12.78
N LEU A 113 -13.39 -7.38 12.55
CA LEU A 113 -12.71 -6.99 11.32
C LEU A 113 -11.45 -6.19 11.63
N LEU A 114 -10.34 -6.60 11.05
CA LEU A 114 -9.10 -5.83 11.02
C LEU A 114 -8.91 -5.27 9.61
N VAL A 115 -8.85 -3.95 9.49
CA VAL A 115 -8.58 -3.28 8.23
C VAL A 115 -7.23 -2.57 8.30
N ILE A 116 -6.37 -2.81 7.33
CA ILE A 116 -5.02 -2.28 7.30
C ILE A 116 -4.81 -1.50 6.01
N GLY A 117 -4.47 -0.22 6.16
CA GLY A 117 -4.08 0.64 5.06
C GLY A 117 -2.57 0.84 5.06
N ALA A 118 -1.93 0.71 3.91
CA ALA A 118 -0.50 0.91 3.75
C ALA A 118 -0.16 1.55 2.39
N SER A 119 1.01 2.18 2.32
CA SER A 119 1.49 2.85 1.12
C SER A 119 3.00 2.57 0.94
N ALA A 120 3.82 3.57 0.65
CA ALA A 120 5.26 3.41 0.46
C ALA A 120 5.92 2.71 1.66
N GLY A 121 6.71 1.68 1.41
CA GLY A 121 7.28 0.79 2.43
C GLY A 121 6.27 -0.17 3.07
N GLY A 122 5.01 -0.15 2.60
CA GLY A 122 3.92 -0.99 3.10
C GLY A 122 4.21 -2.50 3.04
N PRO A 123 4.64 -3.05 1.90
CA PRO A 123 4.82 -4.50 1.77
C PRO A 123 5.73 -5.10 2.84
N ALA A 124 6.91 -4.53 3.08
CA ALA A 124 7.83 -5.01 4.14
C ALA A 124 7.19 -4.94 5.53
N THR A 125 6.51 -3.82 5.83
CA THR A 125 5.84 -3.61 7.12
C THR A 125 4.66 -4.56 7.30
N LEU A 126 3.87 -4.81 6.25
CA LEU A 126 2.78 -5.78 6.25
C LEU A 126 3.28 -7.20 6.50
N ALA A 127 4.33 -7.63 5.80
CA ALA A 127 4.94 -8.94 6.01
C ALA A 127 5.40 -9.11 7.46
N GLN A 128 6.07 -8.09 8.03
CA GLN A 128 6.54 -8.12 9.41
C GLN A 128 5.37 -8.14 10.41
N LEU A 129 4.33 -7.34 10.22
CA LEU A 129 3.17 -7.26 11.10
C LEU A 129 2.35 -8.55 11.10
N LEU A 130 2.18 -9.16 9.91
CA LEU A 130 1.28 -10.29 9.71
C LEU A 130 1.95 -11.66 9.88
N ARG A 131 3.29 -11.70 9.95
CA ARG A 131 4.08 -12.95 10.06
C ARG A 131 3.60 -13.89 11.14
N ASP A 132 3.33 -13.35 12.32
CA ASP A 132 3.02 -14.13 13.52
C ASP A 132 1.52 -14.16 13.84
N VAL A 133 0.66 -13.71 12.91
CA VAL A 133 -0.79 -13.79 13.07
C VAL A 133 -1.21 -15.27 12.96
N PRO A 134 -1.83 -15.86 14.02
CA PRO A 134 -2.13 -17.28 14.05
C PRO A 134 -3.28 -17.64 13.10
N LEU A 135 -3.34 -18.91 12.65
CA LEU A 135 -4.37 -19.41 11.72
C LEU A 135 -5.81 -19.28 12.26
N ASP A 136 -5.98 -19.33 13.58
CA ASP A 136 -7.25 -19.18 14.28
C ASP A 136 -7.58 -17.73 14.68
N PHE A 137 -6.89 -16.74 14.07
CA PHE A 137 -7.13 -15.33 14.35
C PHE A 137 -8.61 -14.98 14.17
N PRO A 138 -9.29 -14.44 15.22
CA PRO A 138 -10.76 -14.38 15.29
C PRO A 138 -11.37 -13.20 14.54
N ALA A 139 -10.72 -12.66 13.53
CA ALA A 139 -11.19 -11.54 12.73
C ALA A 139 -10.92 -11.76 11.24
N GLY A 140 -11.79 -11.25 10.39
CA GLY A 140 -11.46 -11.07 8.97
C GLY A 140 -10.38 -9.98 8.84
N ILE A 141 -9.45 -10.14 7.91
CA ILE A 141 -8.39 -9.15 7.64
C ILE A 141 -8.53 -8.65 6.22
N VAL A 142 -8.57 -7.32 6.04
CA VAL A 142 -8.62 -6.69 4.72
C VAL A 142 -7.49 -5.67 4.62
N LEU A 143 -6.69 -5.79 3.57
CA LEU A 143 -5.57 -4.92 3.25
C LEU A 143 -5.92 -4.00 2.08
N VAL A 144 -5.65 -2.72 2.23
CA VAL A 144 -5.61 -1.75 1.13
C VAL A 144 -4.21 -1.17 1.06
N GLN A 145 -3.48 -1.60 0.05
CA GLN A 145 -2.13 -1.13 -0.24
C GLN A 145 -2.15 -0.27 -1.50
N HIS A 146 -1.49 0.89 -1.45
CA HIS A 146 -1.27 1.68 -2.66
C HIS A 146 -0.24 0.99 -3.56
N VAL A 147 -0.72 0.10 -4.39
CA VAL A 147 0.04 -0.64 -5.39
C VAL A 147 -0.78 -0.69 -6.69
N ASP A 148 -0.11 -0.57 -7.83
CA ASP A 148 -0.83 -0.68 -9.11
C ASP A 148 -1.40 -2.10 -9.28
N ALA A 149 -2.58 -2.23 -9.93
CA ALA A 149 -3.28 -3.51 -10.08
C ALA A 149 -2.38 -4.60 -10.71
N SER A 150 -1.46 -4.22 -11.61
CA SER A 150 -0.49 -5.14 -12.23
C SER A 150 0.43 -5.84 -11.22
N PHE A 151 0.65 -5.27 -10.05
CA PHE A 151 1.47 -5.85 -8.98
C PHE A 151 0.66 -6.59 -7.90
N ALA A 152 -0.66 -6.39 -7.87
CA ALA A 152 -1.48 -6.87 -6.75
C ALA A 152 -1.44 -8.39 -6.59
N ALA A 153 -1.52 -9.15 -7.69
CA ALA A 153 -1.45 -10.60 -7.65
C ALA A 153 -0.10 -11.09 -7.09
N GLY A 154 1.01 -10.54 -7.63
CA GLY A 154 2.33 -10.91 -7.15
C GLY A 154 2.61 -10.45 -5.72
N MET A 155 1.97 -9.37 -5.24
CA MET A 155 2.04 -8.99 -3.83
C MET A 155 1.32 -10.03 -2.96
N ALA A 156 0.17 -10.53 -3.38
CA ALA A 156 -0.54 -11.56 -2.64
C ALA A 156 0.29 -12.85 -2.55
N ASP A 157 0.91 -13.28 -3.66
CA ASP A 157 1.78 -14.45 -3.72
C ASP A 157 3.01 -14.26 -2.82
N TRP A 158 3.69 -13.12 -2.92
CA TRP A 158 4.85 -12.80 -2.09
C TRP A 158 4.51 -12.77 -0.60
N LEU A 159 3.36 -12.18 -0.22
CA LEU A 159 2.90 -12.18 1.18
C LEU A 159 2.58 -13.59 1.67
N ASN A 160 2.01 -14.48 0.83
CA ASN A 160 1.77 -15.87 1.19
C ASN A 160 3.04 -16.59 1.64
N ASP A 161 4.19 -16.26 1.04
CA ASP A 161 5.48 -16.83 1.42
C ASP A 161 6.02 -16.28 2.76
N GLN A 162 5.46 -15.17 3.26
CA GLN A 162 5.94 -14.48 4.46
C GLN A 162 5.06 -14.68 5.68
N VAL A 163 3.79 -15.09 5.52
CA VAL A 163 2.79 -15.12 6.59
C VAL A 163 2.09 -16.48 6.67
N LEU A 164 1.49 -16.78 7.82
CA LEU A 164 0.80 -18.08 8.05
C LEU A 164 -0.60 -18.13 7.42
N LEU A 165 -1.33 -17.00 7.49
CA LEU A 165 -2.67 -16.91 6.94
C LEU A 165 -2.63 -16.79 5.41
N PRO A 166 -3.48 -17.51 4.66
CA PRO A 166 -3.55 -17.37 3.21
C PRO A 166 -3.93 -15.95 2.81
N VAL A 167 -3.15 -15.36 1.90
CA VAL A 167 -3.39 -14.04 1.31
C VAL A 167 -3.92 -14.22 -0.10
N ARG A 168 -4.99 -13.54 -0.45
CA ARG A 168 -5.53 -13.51 -1.79
C ARG A 168 -6.21 -12.19 -2.14
N LEU A 169 -6.43 -11.96 -3.41
CA LEU A 169 -7.15 -10.78 -3.85
C LEU A 169 -8.63 -10.87 -3.50
N VAL A 170 -9.22 -9.71 -3.18
CA VAL A 170 -10.67 -9.55 -2.94
C VAL A 170 -11.44 -9.90 -4.22
N ARG A 171 -12.49 -10.70 -4.08
CA ARG A 171 -13.51 -10.94 -5.11
C ARG A 171 -14.75 -10.13 -4.80
N GLU A 172 -15.38 -9.59 -5.83
CA GLU A 172 -16.63 -8.86 -5.65
C GLU A 172 -17.72 -9.73 -5.00
N GLY A 173 -18.49 -9.11 -4.11
CA GLY A 173 -19.61 -9.77 -3.43
C GLY A 173 -19.20 -10.67 -2.25
N GLU A 174 -17.91 -10.83 -1.98
CA GLU A 174 -17.48 -11.66 -0.84
C GLU A 174 -17.47 -10.89 0.48
N ARG A 175 -17.48 -11.65 1.58
CA ARG A 175 -17.40 -11.11 2.94
C ARG A 175 -16.03 -11.37 3.56
N PRO A 176 -15.48 -10.41 4.33
CA PRO A 176 -14.26 -10.65 5.08
C PRO A 176 -14.53 -11.61 6.24
N LEU A 177 -14.01 -12.83 6.13
CA LEU A 177 -14.14 -13.89 7.14
C LEU A 177 -12.80 -14.17 7.81
N PRO A 178 -12.78 -14.69 9.06
CA PRO A 178 -11.56 -15.20 9.69
C PRO A 178 -10.86 -16.28 8.87
N GLY A 179 -9.56 -16.49 9.13
CA GLY A 179 -8.77 -17.54 8.50
C GLY A 179 -8.13 -17.17 7.16
N GLN A 180 -8.24 -15.92 6.73
CA GLN A 180 -7.64 -15.42 5.49
C GLN A 180 -7.40 -13.91 5.54
N ILE A 181 -6.51 -13.47 4.67
CA ILE A 181 -6.20 -12.06 4.43
C ILE A 181 -6.65 -11.71 3.01
N LEU A 182 -7.50 -10.68 2.89
CA LEU A 182 -8.00 -10.18 1.63
C LEU A 182 -7.23 -8.91 1.24
N LEU A 183 -6.65 -8.88 0.04
CA LEU A 183 -5.92 -7.74 -0.50
C LEU A 183 -6.73 -7.07 -1.62
N ALA A 184 -6.92 -5.76 -1.56
CA ALA A 184 -7.48 -4.99 -2.67
C ALA A 184 -6.57 -5.12 -3.89
N GLY A 185 -7.13 -5.53 -5.04
CA GLY A 185 -6.33 -5.95 -6.19
C GLY A 185 -6.64 -5.25 -7.51
N THR A 186 -7.38 -4.13 -7.49
CA THR A 186 -7.72 -3.36 -8.70
C THR A 186 -7.34 -1.90 -8.54
N ASP A 187 -7.36 -1.15 -9.65
CA ASP A 187 -7.20 0.31 -9.63
C ASP A 187 -8.48 1.05 -9.22
N ASP A 188 -9.52 0.32 -8.84
CA ASP A 188 -10.75 0.87 -8.28
C ASP A 188 -10.74 0.87 -6.76
N HIS A 189 -11.59 1.69 -6.16
CA HIS A 189 -11.73 1.77 -4.71
C HIS A 189 -12.47 0.55 -4.17
N LEU A 190 -11.94 -0.06 -3.11
CA LEU A 190 -12.64 -1.09 -2.37
C LEU A 190 -13.66 -0.45 -1.42
N HIS A 191 -14.86 -0.98 -1.38
CA HIS A 191 -15.94 -0.59 -0.48
C HIS A 191 -16.49 -1.79 0.28
N LEU A 192 -16.83 -1.58 1.54
CA LEU A 192 -17.71 -2.45 2.30
C LEU A 192 -19.15 -1.95 2.16
N LEU A 193 -20.07 -2.81 1.73
CA LEU A 193 -21.48 -2.49 1.60
C LEU A 193 -22.26 -2.75 2.89
N ALA A 194 -23.50 -2.24 2.96
CA ALA A 194 -24.37 -2.36 4.13
C ALA A 194 -24.74 -3.82 4.48
N ASP A 195 -24.68 -4.72 3.50
CA ASP A 195 -24.90 -6.16 3.68
C ASP A 195 -23.64 -6.90 4.17
N GLY A 196 -22.50 -6.20 4.30
CA GLY A 196 -21.21 -6.74 4.73
C GLY A 196 -20.38 -7.37 3.63
N THR A 197 -20.76 -7.18 2.37
CA THR A 197 -19.97 -7.64 1.21
C THR A 197 -18.99 -6.57 0.72
N LEU A 198 -17.93 -7.00 0.05
CA LEU A 198 -16.91 -6.15 -0.55
C LEU A 198 -17.22 -5.92 -2.04
N ARG A 199 -17.06 -4.69 -2.51
CA ARG A 199 -17.25 -4.29 -3.90
C ARG A 199 -16.20 -3.28 -4.34
N TYR A 200 -15.86 -3.29 -5.61
CA TYR A 200 -15.05 -2.26 -6.24
C TYR A 200 -15.91 -1.16 -6.88
N THR A 201 -15.40 0.08 -6.89
CA THR A 201 -16.04 1.24 -7.54
C THR A 201 -14.99 2.23 -8.03
N GLU A 202 -15.27 2.87 -9.15
CA GLU A 202 -14.42 3.94 -9.67
C GLU A 202 -14.54 5.25 -8.88
N ASP A 203 -15.64 5.46 -8.17
CA ASP A 203 -15.89 6.71 -7.46
C ASP A 203 -15.32 6.69 -6.03
N PRO A 204 -14.76 7.81 -5.57
CA PRO A 204 -14.62 9.13 -6.23
C PRO A 204 -13.44 9.17 -7.22
N LYS A 205 -13.73 9.61 -8.46
CA LYS A 205 -12.73 9.67 -9.55
C LYS A 205 -11.59 10.66 -9.29
N GLU A 206 -11.84 11.66 -8.46
CA GLU A 206 -10.89 12.69 -8.09
C GLU A 206 -9.86 12.21 -7.06
N SER A 207 -10.03 11.03 -6.51
CA SER A 207 -9.08 10.48 -5.53
C SER A 207 -7.68 10.35 -6.13
N LEU A 208 -6.71 10.90 -5.41
CA LEU A 208 -5.30 10.90 -5.84
C LEU A 208 -4.70 9.50 -5.90
N TYR A 209 -5.23 8.59 -5.08
CA TYR A 209 -4.78 7.20 -4.96
C TYR A 209 -5.92 6.24 -5.27
N ARG A 210 -5.60 5.19 -6.01
CA ARG A 210 -6.50 4.09 -6.34
C ARG A 210 -5.75 2.77 -6.15
N PRO A 211 -6.27 1.88 -5.30
CA PRO A 211 -7.39 2.06 -4.37
C PRO A 211 -7.08 3.12 -3.29
N SER A 212 -8.12 3.82 -2.78
CA SER A 212 -7.98 4.77 -1.68
C SER A 212 -8.23 4.08 -0.34
N ILE A 213 -7.30 4.21 0.59
CA ILE A 213 -7.43 3.73 1.97
C ILE A 213 -8.57 4.43 2.69
N ASP A 214 -8.71 5.75 2.50
CA ASP A 214 -9.75 6.56 3.14
C ASP A 214 -11.15 6.14 2.71
N VAL A 215 -11.35 5.90 1.42
CA VAL A 215 -12.63 5.44 0.87
C VAL A 215 -13.04 4.12 1.53
N PHE A 216 -12.11 3.17 1.64
CA PHE A 216 -12.38 1.90 2.29
C PHE A 216 -12.67 2.06 3.78
N PHE A 217 -11.85 2.81 4.51
CA PHE A 217 -12.04 3.01 5.95
C PHE A 217 -13.35 3.71 6.27
N HIS A 218 -13.77 4.70 5.47
CA HIS A 218 -15.07 5.34 5.58
C HIS A 218 -16.23 4.35 5.39
N SER A 219 -16.14 3.51 4.36
CA SER A 219 -17.17 2.50 4.10
C SER A 219 -17.30 1.49 5.24
N VAL A 220 -16.17 1.07 5.82
CA VAL A 220 -16.16 0.21 7.02
C VAL A 220 -16.79 0.91 8.22
N ALA A 221 -16.44 2.18 8.47
CA ALA A 221 -17.01 2.96 9.56
C ALA A 221 -18.53 3.15 9.43
N GLN A 222 -19.04 3.26 8.20
CA GLN A 222 -20.45 3.42 7.92
C GLN A 222 -21.25 2.12 7.99
N HIS A 223 -20.69 1.02 7.50
CA HIS A 223 -21.45 -0.19 7.19
C HIS A 223 -21.14 -1.40 8.07
N TRP A 224 -19.92 -1.48 8.67
CA TRP A 224 -19.59 -2.62 9.50
C TRP A 224 -20.40 -2.62 10.80
N ARG A 225 -21.10 -3.71 11.07
CA ARG A 225 -21.99 -3.86 12.24
C ARG A 225 -21.33 -4.48 13.47
N GLY A 226 -20.10 -5.00 13.31
CA GLY A 226 -19.33 -5.62 14.37
C GLY A 226 -18.23 -4.70 14.92
N THR A 227 -17.29 -5.30 15.64
CA THR A 227 -16.08 -4.60 16.06
C THR A 227 -15.09 -4.50 14.90
N ALA A 228 -14.66 -3.29 14.56
CA ALA A 228 -13.60 -3.07 13.58
C ALA A 228 -12.41 -2.36 14.21
N VAL A 229 -11.21 -2.77 13.82
CA VAL A 229 -9.95 -2.10 14.15
C VAL A 229 -9.31 -1.65 12.84
N GLY A 230 -9.03 -0.35 12.73
CA GLY A 230 -8.29 0.24 11.62
C GLY A 230 -6.83 0.45 11.99
N VAL A 231 -5.93 -0.03 11.17
CA VAL A 231 -4.48 0.18 11.30
C VAL A 231 -3.99 0.90 10.06
N LEU A 232 -3.34 2.03 10.27
CA LEU A 232 -2.66 2.78 9.22
C LEU A 232 -1.15 2.62 9.44
N LEU A 233 -0.49 2.01 8.46
CA LEU A 233 0.93 1.79 8.49
C LEU A 233 1.68 2.94 7.79
N THR A 234 2.73 2.63 7.10
CA THR A 234 3.64 3.58 6.45
C THR A 234 3.00 4.35 5.28
N GLY A 235 3.56 5.49 4.93
CA GLY A 235 3.38 6.13 3.63
C GLY A 235 2.44 7.31 3.56
N CYS A 236 1.82 7.50 2.41
CA CYS A 236 1.06 8.69 2.03
C CYS A 236 -0.29 8.84 2.73
N LEU A 237 -0.29 8.74 4.04
CA LEU A 237 -1.44 9.13 4.87
C LEU A 237 -1.47 10.66 5.03
N LEU A 238 -1.35 11.36 3.90
CA LEU A 238 -1.24 12.81 3.87
C LEU A 238 -2.51 13.52 4.36
N TYR A 239 -3.60 12.78 4.52
CA TYR A 239 -4.91 13.37 4.75
C TYR A 239 -5.63 12.92 6.04
N THR A 240 -5.17 11.89 6.77
CA THR A 240 -6.04 11.21 7.74
C THR A 240 -5.60 11.20 9.19
N SER A 241 -4.40 11.64 9.57
CA SER A 241 -4.05 11.68 11.01
C SER A 241 -3.09 12.80 11.35
N PRO A 242 -3.39 13.61 12.39
CA PRO A 242 -2.38 14.45 12.99
C PRO A 242 -1.27 13.57 13.58
N SER A 243 -0.03 13.88 13.27
CA SER A 243 1.14 13.23 13.84
C SER A 243 1.06 13.28 15.38
N PRO A 244 1.56 12.27 16.10
CA PRO A 244 1.69 12.36 17.57
C PRO A 244 2.44 13.60 18.05
N ARG A 245 3.29 14.21 17.23
CA ARG A 245 3.99 15.47 17.52
C ARG A 245 3.07 16.70 17.47
N ASP A 246 1.94 16.64 16.79
CA ASP A 246 1.01 17.77 16.67
C ASP A 246 0.05 17.86 17.87
N ARG A 247 0.06 16.86 18.78
CA ARG A 247 -0.74 16.82 20.02
C ARG A 247 -0.04 17.45 21.23
N GLN A 248 1.19 17.93 21.06
CA GLN A 248 1.99 18.50 22.16
C GLN A 248 2.20 20.02 22.03
N LYS A 249 1.32 20.72 21.30
CA LYS A 249 1.28 22.20 21.31
C LYS A 249 -0.09 22.69 21.77
#